data_1309eb68b487a90f8b0afe17af9e4c17
#
_entry.id   1309eb68b487a90f8b0afe17af9e4c17
#
_cell.length_a   1.000
_cell.length_b   1.000
_cell.length_c   1.000
_cell.angle_alpha   90.00
_cell.angle_beta   90.00
_cell.angle_gamma   90.00
#
_symmetry.space_group_name_H-M   'P 1'
#
loop_
_entity.id
_entity.type
_entity.pdbx_description
1 polymer ?
#
loop_
_entity_poly.entity_id
_entity_poly.type
_entity_poly.pdbx_seq_one_letter_code
_entity_poly.pdbx_strand_id
1 'polypeptide(L)'
;TNAILLPHIIRYNAIDPQKHALWAKYEYFRADEDYAEIARYLGFKGNTTAELVEALATEITKLGQDIGIKMNFREQGITEEMLERDADRLAELAFEDQCTTANPKQPLISELKEIIYAAYKG
;
A
#
# COMPACT_ATOMS: atom_id res chain seq x y z
N THR A 1 10.91 -6.71 2.24
CA THR A 1 10.34 -5.65 1.38
C THR A 1 8.82 -5.67 1.43
N ASN A 2 8.14 -6.79 1.12
CA ASN A 2 6.67 -6.87 1.06
C ASN A 2 5.98 -6.49 2.37
N ALA A 3 6.51 -6.90 3.52
CA ALA A 3 5.95 -6.54 4.82
C ALA A 3 5.95 -5.01 5.06
N ILE A 4 6.98 -4.32 4.59
CA ILE A 4 7.10 -2.86 4.70
C ILE A 4 6.10 -2.16 3.78
N LEU A 5 5.95 -2.65 2.55
CA LEU A 5 5.06 -2.05 1.55
C LEU A 5 3.57 -2.29 1.84
N LEU A 6 3.22 -3.42 2.42
CA LEU A 6 1.82 -3.86 2.56
C LEU A 6 0.91 -2.84 3.26
N PRO A 7 1.27 -2.21 4.39
CA PRO A 7 0.41 -1.20 5.02
C PRO A 7 0.14 0.01 4.11
N HIS A 8 1.14 0.43 3.34
CA HIS A 8 1.03 1.55 2.40
C HIS A 8 0.17 1.20 1.19
N ILE A 9 0.29 -0.03 0.67
CA ILE A 9 -0.54 -0.54 -0.43
C ILE A 9 -2.01 -0.66 0.02
N ILE A 10 -2.29 -1.11 1.23
CA ILE A 10 -3.66 -1.17 1.78
C ILE A 10 -4.27 0.24 1.81
N ARG A 11 -3.57 1.22 2.36
CA ARG A 11 -4.02 2.61 2.40
C ARG A 11 -4.25 3.18 0.99
N TYR A 12 -3.32 2.92 0.07
CA TYR A 12 -3.42 3.35 -1.31
C TYR A 12 -4.63 2.74 -2.01
N ASN A 13 -4.82 1.42 -1.91
CA ASN A 13 -5.91 0.70 -2.56
C ASN A 13 -7.29 1.02 -1.96
N ALA A 14 -7.35 1.55 -0.74
CA ALA A 14 -8.61 1.93 -0.11
C ALA A 14 -9.16 3.29 -0.58
N ILE A 15 -8.39 4.04 -1.38
CA ILE A 15 -8.81 5.33 -1.94
C ILE A 15 -9.34 5.10 -3.36
N ASP A 16 -10.42 5.79 -3.72
CA ASP A 16 -11.00 5.75 -5.07
C ASP A 16 -9.94 5.97 -6.15
N PRO A 17 -9.99 5.22 -7.26
CA PRO A 17 -9.00 5.34 -8.32
C PRO A 17 -9.11 6.70 -9.02
N GLN A 18 -7.95 7.33 -9.27
CA GLN A 18 -7.86 8.55 -10.06
C GLN A 18 -7.90 8.27 -11.58
N LYS A 19 -7.49 7.07 -11.97
CA LYS A 19 -7.50 6.61 -13.36
C LYS A 19 -8.49 5.48 -13.54
N HIS A 20 -9.44 5.68 -14.46
CA HIS A 20 -10.36 4.64 -14.85
C HIS A 20 -9.76 3.78 -15.96
N ALA A 21 -9.76 2.45 -15.77
CA ALA A 21 -9.41 1.51 -16.83
C ALA A 21 -10.55 1.38 -17.83
N LEU A 22 -10.22 1.11 -19.11
CA LEU A 22 -11.21 0.82 -20.15
C LEU A 22 -12.09 -0.40 -19.81
N TRP A 23 -11.51 -1.36 -19.10
CA TRP A 23 -12.20 -2.55 -18.63
C TRP A 23 -12.16 -2.55 -17.09
N ALA A 24 -13.29 -2.20 -16.49
CA ALA A 24 -13.43 -2.29 -15.04
C ALA A 24 -13.42 -3.76 -14.61
N LYS A 25 -12.56 -4.10 -13.67
CA LYS A 25 -12.49 -5.44 -13.07
C LYS A 25 -13.75 -5.74 -12.25
N TYR A 26 -14.35 -4.71 -11.68
CA TYR A 26 -15.54 -4.76 -10.84
C TYR A 26 -16.52 -3.68 -11.31
N GLU A 27 -17.83 -3.89 -11.07
CA GLU A 27 -18.87 -2.89 -11.39
C GLU A 27 -18.65 -1.56 -10.68
N TYR A 28 -18.10 -1.63 -9.46
CA TYR A 28 -17.74 -0.48 -8.67
C TYR A 28 -16.48 -0.75 -7.85
N PHE A 29 -15.83 0.31 -7.42
CA PHE A 29 -14.68 0.22 -6.54
C PHE A 29 -15.13 -0.21 -5.14
N ARG A 30 -14.48 -1.22 -4.56
CA ARG A 30 -14.86 -1.81 -3.28
C ARG A 30 -13.69 -2.27 -2.42
N ALA A 31 -12.46 -1.97 -2.80
CA ALA A 31 -11.28 -2.44 -2.08
C ALA A 31 -11.26 -1.97 -0.62
N ASP A 32 -11.75 -0.78 -0.33
CA ASP A 32 -11.91 -0.24 1.02
C ASP A 32 -12.86 -1.08 1.86
N GLU A 33 -14.00 -1.49 1.31
CA GLU A 33 -14.99 -2.34 1.97
C GLU A 33 -14.41 -3.74 2.25
N ASP A 34 -13.69 -4.31 1.28
CA ASP A 34 -13.06 -5.63 1.43
C ASP A 34 -11.98 -5.61 2.53
N TYR A 35 -11.14 -4.57 2.60
CA TYR A 35 -10.17 -4.40 3.69
C TYR A 35 -10.85 -4.19 5.05
N ALA A 36 -11.95 -3.43 5.09
CA ALA A 36 -12.72 -3.24 6.32
C ALA A 36 -13.36 -4.57 6.79
N GLU A 37 -13.82 -5.41 5.87
CA GLU A 37 -14.34 -6.75 6.21
C GLU A 37 -13.24 -7.64 6.82
N ILE A 38 -12.04 -7.64 6.24
CA ILE A 38 -10.87 -8.34 6.81
C ILE A 38 -10.56 -7.83 8.22
N ALA A 39 -10.56 -6.50 8.43
CA ALA A 39 -10.33 -5.91 9.74
C ALA A 39 -11.36 -6.36 10.78
N ARG A 40 -12.66 -6.41 10.42
CA ARG A 40 -13.73 -6.91 11.29
C ARG A 40 -13.54 -8.39 11.62
N TYR A 41 -13.20 -9.20 10.62
CA TYR A 41 -12.94 -10.63 10.81
C TYR A 41 -11.79 -10.89 11.79
N LEU A 42 -10.75 -10.05 11.74
CA LEU A 42 -9.62 -10.12 12.68
C LEU A 42 -9.93 -9.51 14.05
N GLY A 43 -11.13 -8.97 14.26
CA GLY A 43 -11.57 -8.40 15.53
C GLY A 43 -11.09 -6.96 15.79
N PHE A 44 -10.60 -6.27 14.76
CA PHE A 44 -10.22 -4.87 14.88
C PHE A 44 -11.47 -3.99 14.96
N LYS A 45 -11.36 -2.87 15.67
CA LYS A 45 -12.49 -1.98 15.93
C LYS A 45 -12.35 -0.69 15.15
N GLY A 46 -13.47 -0.20 14.65
CA GLY A 46 -13.64 1.08 14.00
C GLY A 46 -15.11 1.31 13.70
N ASN A 47 -15.52 2.58 13.65
CA ASN A 47 -16.90 2.98 13.40
C ASN A 47 -17.18 3.21 11.90
N THR A 48 -16.14 3.44 11.12
CA THR A 48 -16.21 3.70 9.68
C THR A 48 -15.30 2.75 8.90
N THR A 49 -15.57 2.61 7.61
CA THR A 49 -14.71 1.86 6.68
C THR A 49 -13.26 2.37 6.72
N ALA A 50 -13.08 3.68 6.69
CA ALA A 50 -11.74 4.29 6.75
C ALA A 50 -10.99 3.96 8.06
N GLU A 51 -11.66 3.99 9.21
CA GLU A 51 -11.06 3.61 10.49
C GLU A 51 -10.65 2.13 10.53
N LEU A 52 -11.45 1.25 9.93
CA LEU A 52 -11.14 -0.18 9.85
C LEU A 52 -9.96 -0.46 8.92
N VAL A 53 -9.88 0.23 7.79
CA VAL A 53 -8.73 0.16 6.87
C VAL A 53 -7.45 0.61 7.57
N GLU A 54 -7.51 1.74 8.27
CA GLU A 54 -6.34 2.25 9.02
C GLU A 54 -5.95 1.33 10.17
N ALA A 55 -6.92 0.75 10.88
CA ALA A 55 -6.66 -0.26 11.91
C ALA A 55 -5.94 -1.48 11.33
N LEU A 56 -6.37 -1.99 10.18
CA LEU A 56 -5.71 -3.11 9.50
C LEU A 56 -4.26 -2.78 9.15
N ALA A 57 -4.02 -1.64 8.51
CA ALA A 57 -2.68 -1.21 8.11
C ALA A 57 -1.76 -1.01 9.32
N THR A 58 -2.27 -0.39 10.39
CA THR A 58 -1.53 -0.15 11.63
C THR A 58 -1.17 -1.45 12.34
N GLU A 59 -2.09 -2.40 12.43
CA GLU A 59 -1.82 -3.69 13.09
C GLU A 59 -0.82 -4.56 12.30
N ILE A 60 -0.78 -4.46 10.97
CA ILE A 60 0.26 -5.10 10.16
C ILE A 60 1.62 -4.49 10.47
N THR A 61 1.72 -3.17 10.57
CA THR A 61 2.96 -2.49 10.95
C THR A 61 3.43 -2.92 12.34
N LYS A 62 2.50 -2.95 13.29
CA LYS A 62 2.77 -3.37 14.66
C LYS A 62 3.23 -4.83 14.73
N LEU A 63 2.54 -5.74 14.03
CA LEU A 63 2.96 -7.13 13.95
C LEU A 63 4.40 -7.26 13.42
N GLY A 64 4.74 -6.52 12.35
CA GLY A 64 6.10 -6.49 11.83
C GLY A 64 7.11 -6.05 12.88
N GLN A 65 6.81 -4.98 13.62
CA GLN A 65 7.66 -4.47 14.71
C GLN A 65 7.79 -5.50 15.85
N ASP A 66 6.70 -6.13 16.26
CA ASP A 66 6.67 -7.10 17.35
C ASP A 66 7.53 -8.34 17.05
N ILE A 67 7.64 -8.74 15.79
CA ILE A 67 8.50 -9.84 15.34
C ILE A 67 9.91 -9.38 14.90
N GLY A 68 10.27 -8.12 15.16
CA GLY A 68 11.61 -7.57 14.93
C GLY A 68 11.91 -7.09 13.52
N ILE A 69 10.90 -6.91 12.67
CA ILE A 69 11.08 -6.30 11.35
C ILE A 69 11.14 -4.78 11.50
N LYS A 70 12.16 -4.16 10.94
CA LYS A 70 12.21 -2.71 10.77
C LYS A 70 11.25 -2.33 9.65
N MET A 71 10.14 -1.68 10.00
CA MET A 71 8.97 -1.47 9.12
C MET A 71 9.07 -0.22 8.24
N ASN A 72 10.27 0.23 7.95
CA ASN A 72 10.53 1.28 6.93
C ASN A 72 11.90 1.06 6.27
N PHE A 73 12.07 1.59 5.07
CA PHE A 73 13.30 1.41 4.31
C PHE A 73 14.49 2.17 4.88
N ARG A 74 14.26 3.30 5.57
CA ARG A 74 15.32 4.06 6.24
C ARG A 74 16.02 3.21 7.31
N GLU A 75 15.24 2.56 8.17
CA GLU A 75 15.81 1.67 9.20
C GLU A 75 16.43 0.40 8.62
N GLN A 76 16.04 -0.01 7.41
CA GLN A 76 16.67 -1.09 6.66
C GLN A 76 18.02 -0.69 6.05
N GLY A 77 18.42 0.57 6.17
CA GLY A 77 19.72 1.06 5.70
C GLY A 77 19.70 1.72 4.32
N ILE A 78 18.51 1.97 3.76
CA ILE A 78 18.40 2.79 2.53
C ILE A 78 18.59 4.26 2.91
N THR A 79 19.51 4.94 2.26
CA THR A 79 19.76 6.37 2.46
C THR A 79 18.81 7.21 1.60
N GLU A 80 18.62 8.48 1.98
CA GLU A 80 17.82 9.42 1.19
C GLU A 80 18.40 9.61 -0.23
N GLU A 81 19.73 9.65 -0.34
CA GLU A 81 20.43 9.73 -1.63
C GLU A 81 20.13 8.51 -2.53
N MET A 82 20.13 7.30 -1.96
CA MET A 82 19.74 6.09 -2.70
C MET A 82 18.29 6.16 -3.15
N LEU A 83 17.39 6.61 -2.27
CA LEU A 83 15.99 6.77 -2.59
C LEU A 83 15.77 7.75 -3.74
N GLU A 84 16.36 8.95 -3.66
CA GLU A 84 16.23 9.99 -4.69
C GLU A 84 16.78 9.52 -6.05
N ARG A 85 17.90 8.79 -6.05
CA ARG A 85 18.49 8.24 -7.25
C ARG A 85 17.62 7.19 -7.94
N ASP A 86 17.00 6.32 -7.16
CA ASP A 86 16.39 5.09 -7.69
C ASP A 86 14.85 5.09 -7.72
N ALA A 87 14.17 6.02 -7.01
CA ALA A 87 12.72 6.02 -6.84
C ALA A 87 11.94 6.05 -8.17
N ASP A 88 12.36 6.86 -9.12
CA ASP A 88 11.71 6.96 -10.42
C ASP A 88 11.80 5.63 -11.19
N ARG A 89 13.00 5.05 -11.23
CA ARG A 89 13.20 3.77 -11.91
C ARG A 89 12.45 2.63 -11.23
N LEU A 90 12.39 2.62 -9.91
CA LEU A 90 11.61 1.62 -9.15
C LEU A 90 10.11 1.75 -9.42
N ALA A 91 9.59 2.97 -9.50
CA ALA A 91 8.18 3.22 -9.82
C ALA A 91 7.84 2.78 -11.26
N GLU A 92 8.71 3.04 -12.23
CA GLU A 92 8.56 2.55 -13.62
C GLU A 92 8.56 1.03 -13.68
N LEU A 93 9.51 0.36 -13.04
CA LEU A 93 9.59 -1.10 -13.00
C LEU A 93 8.36 -1.72 -12.33
N ALA A 94 7.86 -1.11 -11.25
CA ALA A 94 6.64 -1.56 -10.61
C ALA A 94 5.40 -1.37 -11.51
N PHE A 95 5.35 -0.30 -12.29
CA PHE A 95 4.29 -0.06 -13.26
C PHE A 95 4.30 -1.08 -14.40
N GLU A 96 5.49 -1.44 -14.89
CA GLU A 96 5.70 -2.41 -15.98
C GLU A 96 5.51 -3.86 -15.52
N ASP A 97 5.52 -4.13 -14.21
CA ASP A 97 5.37 -5.49 -13.68
C ASP A 97 3.97 -6.03 -13.99
N GLN A 98 3.93 -7.26 -14.52
CA GLN A 98 2.69 -7.93 -14.87
C GLN A 98 1.73 -8.10 -13.68
N CYS A 99 2.24 -8.23 -12.45
CA CYS A 99 1.45 -8.37 -11.25
C CYS A 99 0.69 -7.08 -10.89
N THR A 100 1.13 -5.92 -11.39
CA THR A 100 0.44 -4.64 -11.18
C THR A 100 -0.96 -4.63 -11.79
N THR A 101 -1.17 -5.40 -12.88
CA THR A 101 -2.50 -5.56 -13.49
C THR A 101 -3.50 -6.31 -12.59
N ALA A 102 -3.02 -7.05 -11.59
CA ALA A 102 -3.86 -7.75 -10.62
C ALA A 102 -4.31 -6.88 -9.44
N ASN A 103 -3.75 -5.66 -9.30
CA ASN A 103 -4.12 -4.73 -8.25
C ASN A 103 -5.60 -4.31 -8.37
N PRO A 104 -6.33 -4.03 -7.27
CA PRO A 104 -7.73 -3.60 -7.31
C PRO A 104 -7.99 -2.36 -8.18
N LYS A 105 -7.01 -1.46 -8.29
CA LYS A 105 -7.04 -0.30 -9.18
C LYS A 105 -5.73 -0.16 -9.96
N GLN A 106 -5.79 0.48 -11.12
CA GLN A 106 -4.61 0.75 -11.94
C GLN A 106 -3.84 1.94 -11.37
N PRO A 107 -2.61 1.77 -10.87
CA PRO A 107 -1.82 2.87 -10.33
C PRO A 107 -1.22 3.74 -11.45
N LEU A 108 -0.99 5.02 -11.13
CA LEU A 108 -0.10 5.89 -11.88
C LEU A 108 1.35 5.69 -11.40
N ILE A 109 2.32 5.97 -12.27
CA ILE A 109 3.76 5.92 -11.89
C ILE A 109 4.05 6.86 -10.72
N SER A 110 3.44 8.07 -10.72
CA SER A 110 3.57 9.03 -9.62
C SER A 110 3.04 8.49 -8.30
N GLU A 111 1.91 7.77 -8.31
CA GLU A 111 1.34 7.15 -7.12
C GLU A 111 2.22 6.02 -6.58
N LEU A 112 2.82 5.21 -7.46
CA LEU A 112 3.80 4.20 -7.07
C LEU A 112 5.03 4.83 -6.43
N LYS A 113 5.50 5.95 -6.96
CA LYS A 113 6.59 6.72 -6.36
C LYS A 113 6.24 7.24 -4.97
N GLU A 114 5.03 7.78 -4.77
CA GLU A 114 4.53 8.21 -3.46
C GLU A 114 4.52 7.07 -2.43
N ILE A 115 4.10 5.86 -2.84
CA ILE A 115 4.12 4.66 -1.99
C ILE A 115 5.56 4.33 -1.57
N ILE A 116 6.53 4.39 -2.47
CA ILE A 116 7.95 4.15 -2.18
C ILE A 116 8.46 5.16 -1.13
N TYR A 117 8.14 6.45 -1.29
CA TYR A 117 8.51 7.48 -0.33
C TYR A 117 7.81 7.31 1.04
N ALA A 118 6.53 6.92 1.04
CA ALA A 118 5.83 6.61 2.28
C ALA A 118 6.48 5.43 3.02
N ALA A 119 6.81 4.36 2.31
CA ALA A 119 7.49 3.19 2.86
C ALA A 119 8.92 3.48 3.34
N TYR A 120 9.57 4.51 2.81
CA TYR A 120 10.87 4.98 3.30
C TYR A 120 10.76 5.63 4.67
N LYS A 121 9.71 6.43 4.87
CA LYS A 121 9.50 7.18 6.12
C LYS A 121 8.93 6.28 7.24
N GLY A 122 8.08 5.36 6.89
CA GLY A 122 7.34 4.48 7.81
C GLY A 122 5.96 4.99 8.15
#